data_c95170503e4e7ab110295952d9923941
#
_entry.id   c95170503e4e7ab110295952d9923941
#
_cell.length_a   1.000
_cell.length_b   1.000
_cell.length_c   1.000
_cell.angle_alpha   90.00
_cell.angle_beta   90.00
_cell.angle_gamma   90.00
#
_symmetry.space_group_name_H-M   'P 1'
#
loop_
_entity.id
_entity.type
_entity.pdbx_description
1 polymer ?
#
loop_
_entity_poly.entity_id
_entity_poly.type
_entity_poly.pdbx_seq_one_letter_code
_entity_poly.pdbx_strand_id
1 'polypeptide(L)'
;MTLRSCTLSTPLGDMLAVASPAGLCLLEFGGQKGVERELAQVEAARGGPVQPGDNAVLAQTAHELAEYFAGQRQRFGVPLDLVGTTFQQAVWRALLAIPHGQTRSYAQQAASIGQPSATRAVAAANGANKVSIIVPCHRVIGSNGSLTGFGGGLARKRALLAAFGTAKAVS
;
A
#
# COMPACT_ATOMS: atom_id res chain seq x y z
N MET A 1 -4.48 -9.26 -21.61
CA MET A 1 -4.68 -8.10 -20.73
C MET A 1 -3.36 -7.41 -20.55
N THR A 2 -3.29 -6.12 -20.79
CA THR A 2 -2.00 -5.41 -20.83
C THR A 2 -1.72 -4.72 -19.52
N LEU A 3 -0.57 -5.05 -18.91
CA LEU A 3 -0.06 -4.32 -17.75
C LEU A 3 0.74 -3.11 -18.23
N ARG A 4 0.49 -1.97 -17.61
CA ARG A 4 1.23 -0.74 -17.89
C ARG A 4 1.91 -0.24 -16.63
N SER A 5 3.03 0.42 -16.80
CA SER A 5 3.77 1.02 -15.70
C SER A 5 4.12 2.47 -15.97
N CYS A 6 4.19 3.25 -14.91
CA CYS A 6 4.73 4.60 -14.94
C CYS A 6 5.41 4.92 -13.61
N THR A 7 6.20 5.97 -13.61
CA THR A 7 6.82 6.51 -12.39
C THR A 7 6.07 7.75 -11.96
N LEU A 8 5.70 7.81 -10.69
CA LEU A 8 4.98 8.94 -10.11
C LEU A 8 5.87 9.64 -9.10
N SER A 9 6.03 10.96 -9.25
CA SER A 9 6.75 11.77 -8.27
C SER A 9 5.88 12.06 -7.07
N THR A 10 6.43 11.89 -5.86
CA THR A 10 5.75 12.26 -4.62
C THR A 10 6.72 13.02 -3.72
N PRO A 11 6.21 13.75 -2.71
CA PRO A 11 7.09 14.41 -1.73
C PRO A 11 8.00 13.46 -0.97
N LEU A 12 7.68 12.17 -0.93
CA LEU A 12 8.47 11.15 -0.22
C LEU A 12 9.39 10.37 -1.15
N GLY A 13 9.38 10.68 -2.44
CA GLY A 13 10.21 10.02 -3.46
C GLY A 13 9.37 9.49 -4.61
N ASP A 14 10.06 9.04 -5.65
CA ASP A 14 9.39 8.48 -6.82
C ASP A 14 8.84 7.10 -6.53
N MET A 15 7.67 6.81 -7.07
CA MET A 15 7.01 5.51 -6.94
C MET A 15 6.81 4.88 -8.30
N LEU A 16 7.01 3.57 -8.36
CA LEU A 16 6.62 2.77 -9.52
C LEU A 16 5.17 2.36 -9.35
N ALA A 17 4.35 2.63 -10.36
CA ALA A 17 2.95 2.22 -10.40
C ALA A 17 2.74 1.25 -11.56
N VAL A 18 2.04 0.16 -11.29
CA VAL A 18 1.68 -0.84 -12.31
C VAL A 18 0.19 -1.13 -12.21
N ALA A 19 -0.49 -1.08 -13.33
CA ALA A 19 -1.93 -1.34 -13.37
C ALA A 19 -2.30 -2.22 -14.57
N SER A 20 -3.29 -3.09 -14.33
CA SER A 20 -4.06 -3.76 -15.36
C SER A 20 -5.25 -2.86 -15.73
N PRO A 21 -6.01 -3.18 -16.80
CA PRO A 21 -7.26 -2.48 -17.05
C PRO A 21 -8.28 -2.57 -15.92
N ALA A 22 -8.18 -3.58 -15.07
CA ALA A 22 -9.10 -3.80 -13.95
C ALA A 22 -8.76 -2.97 -12.71
N GLY A 23 -7.48 -2.64 -12.50
CA GLY A 23 -7.09 -1.89 -11.33
C GLY A 23 -5.59 -1.81 -11.10
N LEU A 24 -5.23 -1.12 -10.03
CA LEU A 24 -3.85 -0.93 -9.61
C LEU A 24 -3.33 -2.22 -8.96
N CYS A 25 -2.19 -2.70 -9.45
CA CYS A 25 -1.57 -3.95 -9.00
C CYS A 25 -0.36 -3.70 -8.10
N LEU A 26 0.35 -2.59 -8.32
CA LEU A 26 1.58 -2.29 -7.59
C LEU A 26 1.77 -0.78 -7.50
N LEU A 27 2.19 -0.32 -6.32
CA LEU A 27 2.57 1.06 -6.07
C LEU A 27 3.62 1.04 -4.96
N GLU A 28 4.89 1.16 -5.34
CA GLU A 28 6.00 1.04 -4.40
C GLU A 28 7.06 2.10 -4.68
N PHE A 29 7.78 2.51 -3.63
CA PHE A 29 8.86 3.46 -3.78
C PHE A 29 10.01 2.85 -4.58
N GLY A 30 10.59 3.64 -5.49
CA GLY A 30 11.72 3.20 -6.29
C GLY A 30 12.93 2.86 -5.41
N GLY A 31 13.65 1.81 -5.78
CA GLY A 31 14.79 1.34 -5.01
C GLY A 31 14.45 0.54 -3.77
N GLN A 32 13.18 0.39 -3.44
CA GLN A 32 12.74 -0.38 -2.29
C GLN A 32 13.04 -1.87 -2.50
N LYS A 33 13.55 -2.50 -1.45
CA LYS A 33 13.87 -3.93 -1.50
C LYS A 33 12.61 -4.76 -1.77
N GLY A 34 12.73 -5.70 -2.70
CA GLY A 34 11.64 -6.63 -3.01
C GLY A 34 10.71 -6.19 -4.13
N VAL A 35 10.84 -4.99 -4.67
CA VAL A 35 9.97 -4.50 -5.73
C VAL A 35 10.07 -5.36 -6.99
N GLU A 36 11.28 -5.80 -7.36
CA GLU A 36 11.45 -6.65 -8.54
C GLU A 36 10.72 -8.00 -8.38
N ARG A 37 10.77 -8.57 -7.18
CA ARG A 37 10.05 -9.82 -6.90
C ARG A 37 8.54 -9.59 -6.96
N GLU A 38 8.06 -8.49 -6.40
CA GLU A 38 6.64 -8.15 -6.45
C GLU A 38 6.16 -7.93 -7.88
N LEU A 39 6.96 -7.25 -8.68
CA LEU A 39 6.66 -7.05 -10.09
C LEU A 39 6.54 -8.38 -10.83
N ALA A 40 7.48 -9.30 -10.60
CA ALA A 40 7.43 -10.63 -11.18
C ALA A 40 6.17 -11.40 -10.77
N GLN A 41 5.73 -11.27 -9.52
CA GLN A 41 4.50 -11.87 -9.05
C GLN A 41 3.27 -11.32 -9.77
N VAL A 42 3.23 -10.00 -10.00
CA VAL A 42 2.14 -9.36 -10.74
C VAL A 42 2.13 -9.84 -12.18
N GLU A 43 3.27 -9.88 -12.84
CA GLU A 43 3.38 -10.38 -14.23
C GLU A 43 2.92 -11.82 -14.35
N ALA A 44 3.34 -12.69 -13.44
CA ALA A 44 2.94 -14.09 -13.44
C ALA A 44 1.43 -14.24 -13.24
N ALA A 45 0.85 -13.45 -12.35
CA ALA A 45 -0.57 -13.54 -12.02
C ALA A 45 -1.48 -12.97 -13.11
N ARG A 46 -0.99 -12.01 -13.88
CA ARG A 46 -1.80 -11.29 -14.89
C ARG A 46 -1.40 -11.59 -16.32
N GLY A 47 -0.53 -12.57 -16.51
CA GLY A 47 -0.30 -13.20 -17.83
C GLY A 47 0.51 -12.37 -18.82
N GLY A 48 1.45 -11.58 -18.35
CA GLY A 48 2.30 -10.93 -19.32
C GLY A 48 3.28 -9.95 -18.73
N PRO A 49 4.25 -9.51 -19.54
CA PRO A 49 5.21 -8.52 -19.08
C PRO A 49 4.56 -7.14 -18.94
N VAL A 50 5.08 -6.38 -18.00
CA VAL A 50 4.72 -4.98 -17.83
C VAL A 50 5.41 -4.16 -18.93
N GLN A 51 4.67 -3.23 -19.54
CA GLN A 51 5.20 -2.31 -20.53
C GLN A 51 5.01 -0.87 -20.06
N PRO A 52 5.99 0.01 -20.28
CA PRO A 52 5.83 1.41 -19.98
C PRO A 52 4.64 2.00 -20.75
N GLY A 53 3.91 2.89 -20.12
CA GLY A 53 2.78 3.53 -20.75
C GLY A 53 1.76 4.00 -19.73
N ASP A 54 0.64 4.48 -20.21
CA ASP A 54 -0.43 4.97 -19.36
C ASP A 54 -1.72 4.17 -19.61
N ASN A 55 -2.61 4.25 -18.65
CA ASN A 55 -3.99 3.79 -18.79
C ASN A 55 -4.85 4.59 -17.82
N ALA A 56 -6.16 4.38 -17.85
CA ALA A 56 -7.09 5.14 -17.03
C ALA A 56 -6.81 4.96 -15.52
N VAL A 57 -6.42 3.75 -15.11
CA VAL A 57 -6.11 3.45 -13.71
C VAL A 57 -4.87 4.22 -13.24
N LEU A 58 -3.81 4.22 -14.05
CA LEU A 58 -2.58 4.96 -13.72
C LEU A 58 -2.82 6.46 -13.67
N ALA A 59 -3.59 6.99 -14.61
CA ALA A 59 -3.94 8.41 -14.62
C ALA A 59 -4.71 8.81 -13.36
N GLN A 60 -5.68 8.01 -12.96
CA GLN A 60 -6.44 8.22 -11.72
C GLN A 60 -5.52 8.13 -10.49
N THR A 61 -4.63 7.16 -10.46
CA THR A 61 -3.67 6.99 -9.36
C THR A 61 -2.81 8.24 -9.20
N ALA A 62 -2.26 8.74 -10.30
CA ALA A 62 -1.42 9.95 -10.28
C ALA A 62 -2.20 11.15 -9.73
N HIS A 63 -3.41 11.34 -10.21
CA HIS A 63 -4.27 12.44 -9.79
C HIS A 63 -4.61 12.35 -8.31
N GLU A 64 -5.05 11.19 -7.84
CA GLU A 64 -5.46 11.01 -6.45
C GLU A 64 -4.29 11.08 -5.48
N LEU A 65 -3.11 10.57 -5.84
CA LEU A 65 -1.92 10.72 -5.02
C LEU A 65 -1.51 12.19 -4.88
N ALA A 66 -1.56 12.95 -5.97
CA ALA A 66 -1.26 14.39 -5.91
C ALA A 66 -2.21 15.12 -4.96
N GLU A 67 -3.51 14.82 -5.02
CA GLU A 67 -4.48 15.39 -4.11
C GLU A 67 -4.25 14.96 -2.66
N TYR A 68 -3.90 13.70 -2.44
CA TYR A 68 -3.61 13.18 -1.11
C TYR A 68 -2.43 13.92 -0.46
N PHE A 69 -1.33 14.06 -1.18
CA PHE A 69 -0.16 14.75 -0.66
C PHE A 69 -0.37 16.28 -0.54
N ALA A 70 -1.31 16.84 -1.27
CA ALA A 70 -1.69 18.25 -1.12
C ALA A 70 -2.69 18.49 0.03
N GLY A 71 -3.10 17.43 0.74
CA GLY A 71 -4.08 17.54 1.81
C GLY A 71 -5.52 17.71 1.35
N GLN A 72 -5.78 17.44 0.08
CA GLN A 72 -7.10 17.64 -0.54
C GLN A 72 -7.92 16.36 -0.63
N ARG A 73 -7.35 15.23 -0.26
CA ARG A 73 -8.00 13.93 -0.35
C ARG A 73 -7.57 13.03 0.81
N GLN A 74 -8.52 12.33 1.40
CA GLN A 74 -8.24 11.35 2.47
C GLN A 74 -8.54 9.92 2.04
N ARG A 75 -9.38 9.71 1.03
CA ARG A 75 -9.79 8.39 0.54
C ARG A 75 -9.43 8.27 -0.93
N PHE A 76 -9.09 7.05 -1.32
CA PHE A 76 -8.77 6.74 -2.71
C PHE A 76 -9.93 6.00 -3.37
N GLY A 77 -10.28 6.44 -4.59
CA GLY A 77 -11.27 5.77 -5.43
C GLY A 77 -10.65 4.91 -6.53
N VAL A 78 -9.32 4.81 -6.57
CA VAL A 78 -8.61 3.98 -7.56
C VAL A 78 -9.07 2.53 -7.43
N PRO A 79 -9.51 1.89 -8.53
CA PRO A 79 -9.81 0.47 -8.47
C PRO A 79 -8.55 -0.33 -8.22
N LEU A 80 -8.65 -1.38 -7.42
CA LEU A 80 -7.51 -2.21 -7.03
C LEU A 80 -7.64 -3.60 -7.65
N ASP A 81 -6.54 -4.09 -8.18
CA ASP A 81 -6.40 -5.45 -8.72
C ASP A 81 -5.26 -6.12 -7.96
N LEU A 82 -5.54 -6.49 -6.70
CA LEU A 82 -4.55 -6.97 -5.77
C LEU A 82 -4.13 -8.41 -6.09
N VAL A 83 -2.83 -8.63 -6.11
CA VAL A 83 -2.22 -9.93 -6.37
C VAL A 83 -1.66 -10.49 -5.07
N GLY A 84 -2.23 -11.57 -4.57
CA GLY A 84 -1.79 -12.21 -3.34
C GLY A 84 -2.64 -13.42 -2.98
N THR A 85 -2.26 -14.11 -1.91
CA THR A 85 -2.99 -15.26 -1.39
C THR A 85 -4.34 -14.83 -0.80
N THR A 86 -5.21 -15.78 -0.55
CA THR A 86 -6.50 -15.52 0.11
C THR A 86 -6.31 -14.84 1.46
N PHE A 87 -5.33 -15.31 2.25
CA PHE A 87 -5.03 -14.71 3.55
C PHE A 87 -4.51 -13.26 3.39
N GLN A 88 -3.57 -13.04 2.48
CA GLN A 88 -3.05 -11.71 2.19
C GLN A 88 -4.16 -10.75 1.76
N GLN A 89 -5.05 -11.19 0.89
CA GLN A 89 -6.20 -10.40 0.46
C GLN A 89 -7.09 -9.98 1.63
N ALA A 90 -7.35 -10.90 2.55
CA ALA A 90 -8.14 -10.60 3.75
C ALA A 90 -7.45 -9.56 4.64
N VAL A 91 -6.14 -9.71 4.83
CA VAL A 91 -5.33 -8.75 5.61
C VAL A 91 -5.35 -7.38 4.97
N TRP A 92 -5.16 -7.30 3.65
CA TRP A 92 -5.14 -6.02 2.94
C TRP A 92 -6.51 -5.34 2.93
N ARG A 93 -7.61 -6.08 2.85
CA ARG A 93 -8.95 -5.51 2.98
C ARG A 93 -9.18 -4.93 4.38
N ALA A 94 -8.65 -5.58 5.41
CA ALA A 94 -8.72 -5.05 6.76
C ALA A 94 -7.96 -3.72 6.88
N LEU A 95 -6.83 -3.58 6.18
CA LEU A 95 -6.11 -2.30 6.12
C LEU A 95 -6.96 -1.20 5.50
N LEU A 96 -7.66 -1.51 4.41
CA LEU A 96 -8.53 -0.53 3.73
C LEU A 96 -9.65 -0.02 4.64
N ALA A 97 -10.02 -0.77 5.66
CA ALA A 97 -11.04 -0.38 6.62
C ALA A 97 -10.52 0.58 7.71
N ILE A 98 -9.22 0.81 7.81
CA ILE A 98 -8.66 1.75 8.79
C ILE A 98 -8.83 3.17 8.25
N PRO A 99 -9.62 4.03 8.93
CA PRO A 99 -9.85 5.38 8.43
C PRO A 99 -8.58 6.24 8.46
N HIS A 100 -8.55 7.24 7.59
CA HIS A 100 -7.53 8.28 7.64
C HIS A 100 -7.48 8.90 9.04
N GLY A 101 -6.27 9.09 9.56
CA GLY A 101 -6.08 9.67 10.88
C GLY A 101 -6.16 8.69 12.03
N GLN A 102 -6.39 7.40 11.76
CA GLN A 102 -6.43 6.36 12.78
C GLN A 102 -5.33 5.34 12.58
N THR A 103 -4.97 4.66 13.66
CA THR A 103 -4.01 3.56 13.64
C THR A 103 -4.60 2.33 14.30
N ARG A 104 -4.01 1.18 14.03
CA ARG A 104 -4.32 -0.10 14.66
C ARG A 104 -3.02 -0.78 15.05
N SER A 105 -3.05 -1.59 16.11
CA SER A 105 -1.95 -2.50 16.38
C SER A 105 -2.07 -3.75 15.49
N TYR A 106 -0.98 -4.48 15.36
CA TYR A 106 -1.02 -5.77 14.65
C TYR A 106 -2.00 -6.75 15.32
N ALA A 107 -2.08 -6.73 16.64
CA ALA A 107 -3.02 -7.58 17.38
C ALA A 107 -4.48 -7.20 17.08
N GLN A 108 -4.78 -5.90 17.03
CA GLN A 108 -6.12 -5.43 16.67
C GLN A 108 -6.49 -5.81 15.24
N GLN A 109 -5.53 -5.72 14.32
CA GLN A 109 -5.74 -6.13 12.94
C GLN A 109 -6.02 -7.62 12.85
N ALA A 110 -5.25 -8.46 13.55
CA ALA A 110 -5.47 -9.91 13.58
C ALA A 110 -6.86 -10.25 14.12
N ALA A 111 -7.27 -9.60 15.21
CA ALA A 111 -8.61 -9.80 15.77
C ALA A 111 -9.70 -9.39 14.77
N SER A 112 -9.50 -8.32 14.01
CA SER A 112 -10.49 -7.80 13.06
C SER A 112 -10.78 -8.77 11.91
N ILE A 113 -9.85 -9.66 11.58
CA ILE A 113 -10.07 -10.70 10.55
C ILE A 113 -10.45 -12.05 11.16
N GLY A 114 -10.81 -12.06 12.45
CA GLY A 114 -11.23 -13.27 13.14
C GLY A 114 -10.10 -14.25 13.47
N GLN A 115 -8.85 -13.80 13.48
CA GLN A 115 -7.68 -14.65 13.73
C GLN A 115 -6.74 -14.00 14.76
N PRO A 116 -7.19 -13.83 16.01
CA PRO A 116 -6.43 -13.08 17.02
C PRO A 116 -5.06 -13.68 17.34
N SER A 117 -4.84 -14.95 17.08
CA SER A 117 -3.54 -15.61 17.29
C SER A 117 -2.59 -15.44 16.09
N ALA A 118 -3.03 -14.85 15.00
CA ALA A 118 -2.26 -14.76 13.75
C ALA A 118 -1.46 -13.46 13.61
N THR A 119 -1.06 -12.83 14.72
CA THR A 119 -0.39 -11.52 14.71
C THR A 119 0.86 -11.51 13.83
N ARG A 120 1.70 -12.56 13.90
CA ARG A 120 2.91 -12.64 13.07
C ARG A 120 2.60 -12.79 11.59
N ALA A 121 1.61 -13.63 11.27
CA ALA A 121 1.21 -13.83 9.88
C ALA A 121 0.61 -12.56 9.29
N VAL A 122 -0.16 -11.83 10.08
CA VAL A 122 -0.72 -10.53 9.70
C VAL A 122 0.41 -9.52 9.43
N ALA A 123 1.41 -9.46 10.31
CA ALA A 123 2.55 -8.57 10.11
C ALA A 123 3.31 -8.91 8.82
N ALA A 124 3.51 -10.21 8.53
CA ALA A 124 4.14 -10.64 7.30
C ALA A 124 3.32 -10.25 6.07
N ALA A 125 2.00 -10.41 6.13
CA ALA A 125 1.11 -10.02 5.03
C ALA A 125 1.11 -8.50 4.81
N ASN A 126 1.18 -7.71 5.88
CA ASN A 126 1.34 -6.26 5.77
C ASN A 126 2.64 -5.92 5.04
N GLY A 127 3.72 -6.61 5.36
CA GLY A 127 5.01 -6.43 4.69
C GLY A 127 5.00 -6.85 3.23
N ALA A 128 4.08 -7.72 2.83
CA ALA A 128 3.91 -8.17 1.45
C ALA A 128 2.94 -7.29 0.65
N ASN A 129 2.40 -6.23 1.24
CA ASN A 129 1.51 -5.30 0.55
C ASN A 129 2.26 -4.66 -0.64
N LYS A 130 1.69 -4.81 -1.83
CA LYS A 130 2.27 -4.30 -3.07
C LYS A 130 1.79 -2.89 -3.43
N VAL A 131 0.79 -2.38 -2.72
CA VAL A 131 0.16 -1.08 -3.03
C VAL A 131 0.26 -0.17 -1.81
N SER A 132 1.44 0.37 -1.61
CA SER A 132 1.73 1.26 -0.48
C SER A 132 0.85 2.51 -0.52
N ILE A 133 0.58 3.11 0.61
CA ILE A 133 -0.22 4.32 0.80
C ILE A 133 -1.71 4.08 0.59
N ILE A 134 -2.12 3.61 -0.58
CA ILE A 134 -3.54 3.38 -0.89
C ILE A 134 -4.08 2.23 -0.06
N VAL A 135 -3.34 1.12 0.01
CA VAL A 135 -3.59 0.06 1.00
C VAL A 135 -2.73 0.42 2.22
N PRO A 136 -3.31 0.99 3.28
CA PRO A 136 -2.55 1.78 4.24
C PRO A 136 -1.86 0.95 5.32
N CYS A 137 -0.91 0.11 4.95
CA CYS A 137 -0.14 -0.68 5.93
C CYS A 137 0.66 0.21 6.88
N HIS A 138 0.93 1.47 6.52
CA HIS A 138 1.57 2.44 7.40
C HIS A 138 0.72 2.80 8.63
N ARG A 139 -0.59 2.51 8.61
CA ARG A 139 -1.51 2.78 9.74
C ARG A 139 -1.51 1.66 10.79
N VAL A 140 -0.70 0.63 10.59
CA VAL A 140 -0.53 -0.43 11.60
C VAL A 140 0.81 -0.25 12.29
N ILE A 141 0.78 -0.21 13.62
CA ILE A 141 1.93 0.08 14.46
C ILE A 141 2.02 -0.96 15.59
N GLY A 142 3.14 -0.97 16.31
CA GLY A 142 3.28 -1.83 17.48
C GLY A 142 2.26 -1.48 18.56
N SER A 143 1.89 -2.43 19.39
CA SER A 143 0.88 -2.23 20.46
C SER A 143 1.34 -1.20 21.49
N ASN A 144 2.66 -0.98 21.62
CA ASN A 144 3.22 0.07 22.48
C ASN A 144 3.41 1.41 21.75
N GLY A 145 2.85 1.56 20.56
CA GLY A 145 2.98 2.77 19.73
C GLY A 145 4.23 2.86 18.89
N SER A 146 5.12 1.86 18.95
CA SER A 146 6.37 1.90 18.18
C SER A 146 6.11 1.69 16.69
N LEU A 147 6.91 2.36 15.85
CA LEU A 147 6.89 2.16 14.40
C LEU A 147 7.75 0.96 14.07
N THR A 148 7.15 -0.03 13.41
CA THR A 148 7.84 -1.24 12.99
C THR A 148 7.45 -1.57 11.56
N GLY A 149 8.36 -2.19 10.83
CA GLY A 149 8.09 -2.83 9.55
C GLY A 149 7.31 -2.01 8.53
N PHE A 150 8.02 -1.32 7.65
CA PHE A 150 7.41 -0.69 6.48
C PHE A 150 8.38 -0.82 5.32
N GLY A 151 7.91 -1.38 4.19
CA GLY A 151 8.75 -1.61 3.02
C GLY A 151 9.41 -0.34 2.50
N GLY A 152 8.71 0.79 2.56
CA GLY A 152 9.24 2.09 2.18
C GLY A 152 10.19 2.72 3.18
N GLY A 153 10.44 2.08 4.33
CA GLY A 153 11.30 2.57 5.40
C GLY A 153 10.56 3.33 6.48
N LEU A 154 11.10 3.30 7.69
CA LEU A 154 10.44 3.90 8.86
C LEU A 154 10.31 5.42 8.75
N ALA A 155 11.25 6.09 8.09
CA ALA A 155 11.16 7.55 7.88
C ALA A 155 9.92 7.92 7.05
N ARG A 156 9.63 7.16 5.98
CA ARG A 156 8.43 7.37 5.19
C ARG A 156 7.16 7.00 5.97
N LYS A 157 7.19 5.93 6.75
CA LYS A 157 6.07 5.54 7.60
C LYS A 157 5.73 6.67 8.57
N ARG A 158 6.74 7.23 9.23
CA ARG A 158 6.56 8.37 10.15
C ARG A 158 5.99 9.58 9.43
N ALA A 159 6.51 9.91 8.26
CA ALA A 159 6.02 11.04 7.47
C ALA A 159 4.56 10.86 7.06
N LEU A 160 4.18 9.65 6.63
CA LEU A 160 2.80 9.36 6.25
C LEU A 160 1.84 9.50 7.43
N LEU A 161 2.25 9.08 8.62
CA LEU A 161 1.42 9.21 9.81
C LEU A 161 1.34 10.66 10.29
N ALA A 162 2.47 11.37 10.31
CA ALA A 162 2.54 12.73 10.87
C ALA A 162 1.95 13.79 9.96
N ALA A 163 2.35 13.80 8.68
CA ALA A 163 2.00 14.87 7.77
C ALA A 163 0.71 14.61 7.00
N PHE A 164 0.41 13.36 6.72
CA PHE A 164 -0.68 12.97 5.83
C PHE A 164 -1.65 11.99 6.47
N GLY A 165 -1.37 11.50 7.66
CA GLY A 165 -2.19 10.56 8.39
C GLY A 165 -2.81 11.18 9.63
N THR A 166 -2.49 10.62 10.82
CA THR A 166 -3.04 11.11 12.08
C THR A 166 -2.26 12.31 12.61
N ALA A 167 -2.97 13.28 13.18
CA ALA A 167 -2.36 14.40 13.86
C ALA A 167 -1.61 13.98 15.14
N LYS A 168 -1.96 12.85 15.72
CA LYS A 168 -1.27 12.26 16.87
C LYS A 168 -0.21 11.30 16.38
N ALA A 169 0.70 11.81 15.55
CA ALA A 169 1.76 10.99 15.01
C ALA A 169 2.52 10.29 16.11
N VAL A 170 2.86 9.07 15.85
CA VAL A 170 3.69 8.29 16.76
C VAL A 170 5.10 8.84 16.70
N SER A 171 5.61 9.21 17.85
CA SER A 171 6.95 9.75 17.97
C SER A 171 8.00 8.65 17.89
#